data_9c99b5d371c83265fdc69c4010b3c356
#
_entry.id   9c99b5d371c83265fdc69c4010b3c356
#
_cell.length_a   1.000
_cell.length_b   1.000
_cell.length_c   1.000
_cell.angle_alpha   90.00
_cell.angle_beta   90.00
_cell.angle_gamma   90.00
#
_symmetry.space_group_name_H-M   'P 1'
#
loop_
_entity.id
_entity.type
_entity.pdbx_description
1 polymer ?
#
loop_
_entity_poly.entity_id
_entity_poly.type
_entity_poly.pdbx_seq_one_letter_code
_entity_poly.pdbx_strand_id
1 'polypeptide(L)'
;MEKETRELLLASAKQEFLEKGYQGASLRSICKNAGVTTGALYFFFQDKEDLFAAIVEPVLEKLKHMLQQHMRQELMELQQFPDAREDNMQDDMFASTQIIHLLYANYDMFTLILTKSQGSRFENCIDEFRSLQQNRRKCWAWNHRMNIRCIGWHMYRSMHFLTYCCMRRMSRRR
;
A
#
# COMPACT_ATOMS: atom_id res chain seq x y z
N MET A 1 -25.82 1.42 -16.26
CA MET A 1 -25.99 2.83 -15.79
C MET A 1 -25.34 3.07 -14.42
N GLU A 2 -25.79 2.45 -13.32
CA GLU A 2 -25.22 2.72 -11.98
C GLU A 2 -23.73 2.38 -11.87
N LYS A 3 -23.32 1.18 -12.33
CA LYS A 3 -21.92 0.75 -12.33
C LYS A 3 -21.04 1.69 -13.15
N GLU A 4 -21.49 2.09 -14.31
CA GLU A 4 -20.79 3.00 -15.20
C GLU A 4 -20.64 4.40 -14.57
N THR A 5 -21.68 4.94 -13.94
CA THR A 5 -21.62 6.21 -13.20
C THR A 5 -20.61 6.16 -12.06
N ARG A 6 -20.58 5.06 -11.31
CA ARG A 6 -19.60 4.86 -10.23
C ARG A 6 -18.16 4.81 -10.77
N GLU A 7 -17.93 4.13 -11.88
CA GLU A 7 -16.60 4.04 -12.52
C GLU A 7 -16.14 5.41 -13.04
N LEU A 8 -17.03 6.20 -13.65
CA LEU A 8 -16.73 7.57 -14.07
C LEU A 8 -16.34 8.47 -12.91
N LEU A 9 -17.06 8.36 -11.78
CA LEU A 9 -16.73 9.10 -10.55
C LEU A 9 -15.37 8.70 -10.00
N LEU A 10 -15.06 7.40 -9.93
CA LEU A 10 -13.77 6.92 -9.44
C LEU A 10 -12.61 7.36 -10.35
N ALA A 11 -12.79 7.33 -11.67
CA ALA A 11 -11.77 7.77 -12.62
C ALA A 11 -11.50 9.27 -12.50
N SER A 12 -12.56 10.09 -12.44
CA SER A 12 -12.47 11.54 -12.25
C SER A 12 -11.85 11.91 -10.90
N ALA A 13 -12.26 11.21 -9.84
CA ALA A 13 -11.74 11.41 -8.49
C ALA A 13 -10.25 11.07 -8.40
N LYS A 14 -9.83 9.95 -9.00
CA LYS A 14 -8.42 9.56 -9.08
C LYS A 14 -7.58 10.70 -9.67
N GLN A 15 -8.02 11.27 -10.77
CA GLN A 15 -7.29 12.37 -11.43
C GLN A 15 -7.24 13.62 -10.56
N GLU A 16 -8.36 14.05 -9.99
CA GLU A 16 -8.44 15.23 -9.12
C GLU A 16 -7.53 15.08 -7.89
N PHE A 17 -7.53 13.89 -7.25
CA PHE A 17 -6.66 13.62 -6.11
C PHE A 17 -5.16 13.57 -6.49
N LEU A 18 -4.82 13.02 -7.66
CA LEU A 18 -3.45 13.02 -8.15
C LEU A 18 -2.93 14.44 -8.44
N GLU A 19 -3.78 15.31 -8.95
CA GLU A 19 -3.41 16.68 -9.24
C GLU A 19 -3.31 17.55 -7.98
N LYS A 20 -4.35 17.55 -7.14
CA LYS A 20 -4.51 18.51 -6.04
C LYS A 20 -4.26 17.96 -4.64
N GLY A 21 -4.07 16.65 -4.52
CA GLY A 21 -4.02 15.96 -3.25
C GLY A 21 -5.41 15.84 -2.59
N TYR A 22 -5.48 15.07 -1.50
CA TYR A 22 -6.73 14.86 -0.79
C TYR A 22 -7.33 16.17 -0.27
N GLN A 23 -6.55 17.01 0.40
CA GLN A 23 -7.06 18.27 0.97
C GLN A 23 -7.57 19.23 -0.10
N GLY A 24 -6.81 19.41 -1.18
CA GLY A 24 -7.14 20.37 -2.25
C GLY A 24 -8.20 19.91 -3.24
N ALA A 25 -8.56 18.62 -3.24
CA ALA A 25 -9.55 18.07 -4.16
C ALA A 25 -10.98 18.51 -3.82
N SER A 26 -11.78 18.77 -4.87
CA SER A 26 -13.16 19.26 -4.77
C SER A 26 -14.15 18.24 -5.33
N LEU A 27 -15.14 17.81 -4.52
CA LEU A 27 -16.22 16.94 -5.00
C LEU A 27 -17.02 17.54 -6.15
N ARG A 28 -17.19 18.86 -6.17
CA ARG A 28 -17.86 19.56 -7.28
C ARG A 28 -17.05 19.46 -8.59
N SER A 29 -15.74 19.61 -8.51
CA SER A 29 -14.85 19.43 -9.67
C SER A 29 -14.91 18.00 -10.18
N ILE A 30 -14.87 17.02 -9.29
CA ILE A 30 -14.98 15.59 -9.62
C ILE A 30 -16.28 15.30 -10.37
N CYS A 31 -17.43 15.76 -9.81
CA CYS A 31 -18.74 15.57 -10.44
C CYS A 31 -18.81 16.23 -11.83
N LYS A 32 -18.30 17.46 -11.94
CA LYS A 32 -18.27 18.20 -13.22
C LYS A 32 -17.46 17.45 -14.28
N ASN A 33 -16.28 16.97 -13.91
CA ASN A 33 -15.37 16.25 -14.82
C ASN A 33 -15.93 14.87 -15.21
N ALA A 34 -16.66 14.21 -14.29
CA ALA A 34 -17.33 12.95 -14.54
C ALA A 34 -18.64 13.10 -15.33
N GLY A 35 -19.15 14.33 -15.54
CA GLY A 35 -20.43 14.58 -16.20
C GLY A 35 -21.65 14.14 -15.38
N VAL A 36 -21.52 14.11 -14.04
CA VAL A 36 -22.58 13.65 -13.14
C VAL A 36 -22.99 14.72 -12.11
N THR A 37 -24.16 14.57 -11.51
CA THR A 37 -24.62 15.49 -10.47
C THR A 37 -23.98 15.18 -9.11
N THR A 38 -23.91 16.17 -8.24
CA THR A 38 -23.48 15.98 -6.84
C THR A 38 -24.39 14.98 -6.09
N GLY A 39 -25.69 14.98 -6.40
CA GLY A 39 -26.63 14.00 -5.83
C GLY A 39 -26.28 12.56 -6.21
N ALA A 40 -25.86 12.33 -7.47
CA ALA A 40 -25.40 11.02 -7.91
C ALA A 40 -24.12 10.57 -7.18
N LEU A 41 -23.21 11.51 -6.86
CA LEU A 41 -22.01 11.18 -6.07
C LEU A 41 -22.41 10.70 -4.66
N TYR A 42 -23.28 11.42 -3.96
CA TYR A 42 -23.73 11.07 -2.60
C TYR A 42 -24.60 9.80 -2.54
N PHE A 43 -25.10 9.34 -3.66
CA PHE A 43 -25.73 8.02 -3.75
C PHE A 43 -24.72 6.87 -3.59
N PHE A 44 -23.49 7.04 -4.12
CA PHE A 44 -22.44 6.01 -4.09
C PHE A 44 -21.45 6.17 -2.94
N PHE A 45 -21.18 7.39 -2.50
CA PHE A 45 -20.15 7.73 -1.52
C PHE A 45 -20.69 8.70 -0.49
N GLN A 46 -20.48 8.41 0.80
CA GLN A 46 -20.97 9.23 1.90
C GLN A 46 -20.30 10.60 1.93
N ASP A 47 -18.99 10.63 1.68
CA ASP A 47 -18.18 11.85 1.72
C ASP A 47 -16.92 11.73 0.84
N LYS A 48 -16.03 12.71 0.94
CA LYS A 48 -14.74 12.72 0.23
C LYS A 48 -13.82 11.62 0.72
N GLU A 49 -13.90 11.27 1.99
CA GLU A 49 -13.10 10.20 2.60
C GLU A 49 -13.47 8.83 2.04
N ASP A 50 -14.77 8.55 1.96
CA ASP A 50 -15.28 7.30 1.41
C ASP A 50 -14.92 7.15 -0.09
N LEU A 51 -15.04 8.24 -0.85
CA LEU A 51 -14.60 8.27 -2.25
C LEU A 51 -13.08 8.02 -2.40
N PHE A 52 -12.26 8.63 -1.54
CA PHE A 52 -10.81 8.43 -1.56
C PHE A 52 -10.45 6.99 -1.16
N ALA A 53 -11.10 6.48 -0.11
CA ALA A 53 -10.96 5.11 0.35
C ALA A 53 -11.27 4.08 -0.75
N ALA A 54 -12.39 4.26 -1.46
CA ALA A 54 -12.78 3.38 -2.56
C ALA A 54 -11.72 3.29 -3.68
N ILE A 55 -10.86 4.30 -3.79
CA ILE A 55 -9.75 4.32 -4.76
C ILE A 55 -8.50 3.60 -4.21
N VAL A 56 -8.13 3.85 -2.95
CA VAL A 56 -6.83 3.41 -2.41
C VAL A 56 -6.89 2.08 -1.67
N GLU A 57 -8.00 1.75 -0.99
CA GLU A 57 -8.15 0.53 -0.19
C GLU A 57 -7.95 -0.77 -0.98
N PRO A 58 -8.48 -0.94 -2.20
CA PRO A 58 -8.30 -2.20 -2.92
C PRO A 58 -6.84 -2.58 -3.14
N VAL A 59 -5.96 -1.59 -3.34
CA VAL A 59 -4.52 -1.80 -3.53
C VAL A 59 -3.83 -2.05 -2.20
N LEU A 60 -4.21 -1.33 -1.15
CA LEU A 60 -3.68 -1.52 0.21
C LEU A 60 -4.03 -2.89 0.77
N GLU A 61 -5.28 -3.34 0.61
CA GLU A 61 -5.71 -4.66 1.06
C GLU A 61 -5.00 -5.78 0.29
N LYS A 62 -4.77 -5.60 -1.00
CA LYS A 62 -3.98 -6.56 -1.79
C LYS A 62 -2.55 -6.65 -1.28
N LEU A 63 -1.89 -5.51 -1.02
CA LEU A 63 -0.54 -5.47 -0.44
C LEU A 63 -0.51 -6.14 0.94
N LYS A 64 -1.45 -5.80 1.80
CA LYS A 64 -1.58 -6.36 3.14
C LYS A 64 -1.76 -7.88 3.11
N HIS A 65 -2.63 -8.37 2.24
CA HIS A 65 -2.87 -9.80 2.06
C HIS A 65 -1.60 -10.53 1.60
N MET A 66 -0.88 -9.99 0.61
CA MET A 66 0.39 -10.55 0.13
C MET A 66 1.43 -10.64 1.26
N LEU A 67 1.58 -9.57 2.05
CA LEU A 67 2.50 -9.54 3.19
C LEU A 67 2.09 -10.56 4.27
N GLN A 68 0.80 -10.68 4.56
CA GLN A 68 0.31 -11.66 5.54
C GLN A 68 0.51 -13.11 5.08
N GLN A 69 0.29 -13.40 3.81
CA GLN A 69 0.53 -14.73 3.26
C GLN A 69 2.01 -15.12 3.37
N HIS A 70 2.90 -14.23 2.96
CA HIS A 70 4.34 -14.46 3.07
C HIS A 70 4.77 -14.70 4.53
N MET A 71 4.28 -13.87 5.46
CA MET A 71 4.56 -14.04 6.89
C MET A 71 4.06 -15.39 7.45
N ARG A 72 2.87 -15.85 7.02
CA ARG A 72 2.34 -17.16 7.45
C ARG A 72 3.19 -18.30 6.92
N GLN A 73 3.63 -18.21 5.67
CA GLN A 73 4.48 -19.22 5.06
C GLN A 73 5.81 -19.32 5.81
N GLU A 74 6.51 -18.20 6.04
CA GLU A 74 7.73 -18.16 6.85
C GLU A 74 7.56 -18.82 8.25
N LEU A 75 6.43 -18.51 8.93
CA LEU A 75 6.16 -19.07 10.26
C LEU A 75 5.93 -20.59 10.20
N MET A 76 5.24 -21.10 9.20
CA MET A 76 5.01 -22.54 9.02
C MET A 76 6.32 -23.27 8.73
N GLU A 77 7.18 -22.73 7.89
CA GLU A 77 8.49 -23.29 7.56
C GLU A 77 9.39 -23.38 8.80
N LEU A 78 9.42 -22.32 9.62
CA LEU A 78 10.16 -22.29 10.89
C LEU A 78 9.66 -23.33 11.90
N GLN A 79 8.35 -23.62 11.91
CA GLN A 79 7.78 -24.65 12.80
C GLN A 79 8.09 -26.07 12.33
N GLN A 80 8.12 -26.31 11.02
CA GLN A 80 8.38 -27.62 10.46
C GLN A 80 9.88 -27.99 10.44
N PHE A 81 10.75 -27.00 10.25
CA PHE A 81 12.21 -27.18 10.10
C PHE A 81 12.99 -26.19 10.95
N PRO A 82 13.00 -26.35 12.31
CA PRO A 82 13.68 -25.41 13.21
C PRO A 82 15.19 -25.26 12.93
N ASP A 83 15.82 -26.29 12.39
CA ASP A 83 17.24 -26.36 12.06
C ASP A 83 17.57 -26.11 10.57
N ALA A 84 16.54 -25.89 9.74
CA ALA A 84 16.77 -25.60 8.33
C ALA A 84 17.39 -24.20 8.20
N ARG A 85 18.71 -24.17 8.06
CA ARG A 85 19.52 -22.95 7.91
C ARG A 85 19.66 -22.50 6.45
N GLU A 86 18.99 -23.17 5.53
CA GLU A 86 19.01 -22.75 4.14
C GLU A 86 18.14 -21.51 3.99
N ASP A 87 18.82 -20.39 3.74
CA ASP A 87 18.21 -19.15 3.23
C ASP A 87 17.39 -19.53 2.00
N ASN A 88 16.07 -19.58 2.13
CA ASN A 88 15.17 -19.82 1.01
C ASN A 88 15.10 -18.56 0.14
N MET A 89 16.28 -18.14 -0.35
CA MET A 89 16.49 -16.90 -1.10
C MET A 89 15.60 -16.83 -2.35
N GLN A 90 15.17 -17.99 -2.87
CA GLN A 90 14.29 -18.05 -4.03
C GLN A 90 12.86 -17.62 -3.67
N ASP A 91 12.34 -18.03 -2.51
CA ASP A 91 10.99 -17.68 -2.07
C ASP A 91 10.92 -16.20 -1.65
N ASP A 92 11.95 -15.68 -0.98
CA ASP A 92 12.09 -14.26 -0.67
C ASP A 92 12.18 -13.40 -1.92
N MET A 93 12.90 -13.88 -2.95
CA MET A 93 13.01 -13.19 -4.23
C MET A 93 11.68 -13.20 -4.99
N PHE A 94 10.93 -14.30 -4.95
CA PHE A 94 9.62 -14.41 -5.57
C PHE A 94 8.61 -13.46 -4.90
N ALA A 95 8.51 -13.47 -3.57
CA ALA A 95 7.63 -12.58 -2.81
C ALA A 95 7.97 -11.10 -3.06
N SER A 96 9.26 -10.76 -3.04
CA SER A 96 9.73 -9.40 -3.33
C SER A 96 9.37 -8.96 -4.75
N THR A 97 9.50 -9.86 -5.74
CA THR A 97 9.13 -9.60 -7.13
C THR A 97 7.63 -9.33 -7.27
N GLN A 98 6.77 -10.09 -6.60
CA GLN A 98 5.33 -9.88 -6.61
C GLN A 98 4.93 -8.52 -6.02
N ILE A 99 5.56 -8.11 -4.92
CA ILE A 99 5.34 -6.79 -4.32
C ILE A 99 5.78 -5.68 -5.27
N ILE A 100 6.94 -5.82 -5.92
CA ILE A 100 7.44 -4.87 -6.91
C ILE A 100 6.45 -4.73 -8.07
N HIS A 101 5.95 -5.84 -8.61
CA HIS A 101 4.95 -5.83 -9.67
C HIS A 101 3.66 -5.12 -9.23
N LEU A 102 3.18 -5.37 -8.00
CA LEU A 102 2.02 -4.68 -7.46
C LEU A 102 2.23 -3.16 -7.39
N LEU A 103 3.41 -2.73 -6.91
CA LEU A 103 3.77 -1.31 -6.79
C LEU A 103 3.81 -0.62 -8.17
N TYR A 104 4.44 -1.26 -9.16
CA TYR A 104 4.52 -0.69 -10.51
C TYR A 104 3.15 -0.67 -11.21
N ALA A 105 2.37 -1.74 -11.10
CA ALA A 105 1.04 -1.83 -11.70
C ALA A 105 0.06 -0.79 -11.11
N ASN A 106 0.29 -0.35 -9.86
CA ASN A 106 -0.56 0.60 -9.16
C ASN A 106 0.22 1.86 -8.72
N TYR A 107 1.16 2.30 -9.54
CA TYR A 107 2.06 3.42 -9.22
C TYR A 107 1.31 4.69 -8.79
N ASP A 108 0.23 5.03 -9.48
CA ASP A 108 -0.58 6.21 -9.17
C ASP A 108 -1.22 6.10 -7.78
N MET A 109 -1.71 4.90 -7.40
CA MET A 109 -2.33 4.67 -6.10
C MET A 109 -1.32 4.82 -4.97
N PHE A 110 -0.12 4.25 -5.15
CA PHE A 110 0.95 4.42 -4.18
C PHE A 110 1.43 5.88 -4.12
N THR A 111 1.43 6.60 -5.24
CA THR A 111 1.70 8.04 -5.25
C THR A 111 0.68 8.81 -4.43
N LEU A 112 -0.63 8.50 -4.58
CA LEU A 112 -1.69 9.10 -3.77
C LEU A 112 -1.46 8.87 -2.28
N ILE A 113 -1.22 7.61 -1.88
CA ILE A 113 -1.06 7.23 -0.49
C ILE A 113 0.20 7.87 0.12
N LEU A 114 1.32 7.86 -0.62
CA LEU A 114 2.61 8.29 -0.10
C LEU A 114 2.80 9.82 -0.06
N THR A 115 2.15 10.56 -0.95
CA THR A 115 2.46 11.98 -1.16
C THR A 115 1.24 12.89 -1.17
N LYS A 116 0.03 12.37 -1.28
CA LYS A 116 -1.20 13.13 -1.54
C LYS A 116 -2.34 12.83 -0.56
N SER A 117 -2.10 12.00 0.46
CA SER A 117 -3.12 11.54 1.43
C SER A 117 -3.26 12.44 2.65
N GLN A 118 -2.54 13.55 2.73
CA GLN A 118 -2.58 14.47 3.87
C GLN A 118 -4.00 14.93 4.18
N GLY A 119 -4.38 14.85 5.46
CA GLY A 119 -5.72 15.17 5.94
C GLY A 119 -6.76 14.07 5.75
N SER A 120 -6.40 12.91 5.18
CA SER A 120 -7.23 11.71 5.12
C SER A 120 -6.84 10.71 6.21
N ARG A 121 -7.69 9.70 6.46
CA ARG A 121 -7.36 8.57 7.36
C ARG A 121 -6.13 7.76 6.92
N PHE A 122 -5.68 7.92 5.67
CA PHE A 122 -4.52 7.24 5.10
C PHE A 122 -3.21 8.03 5.24
N GLU A 123 -3.24 9.21 5.84
CA GLU A 123 -2.08 10.08 6.02
C GLU A 123 -0.91 9.38 6.69
N ASN A 124 -1.19 8.56 7.71
CA ASN A 124 -0.21 7.83 8.49
C ASN A 124 -0.03 6.36 8.06
N CYS A 125 -0.59 5.96 6.93
CA CYS A 125 -0.56 4.57 6.46
C CYS A 125 0.87 4.00 6.38
N ILE A 126 1.86 4.82 6.00
CA ILE A 126 3.26 4.41 5.95
C ILE A 126 3.83 4.17 7.34
N ASP A 127 3.49 5.00 8.31
CA ASP A 127 3.99 4.86 9.68
C ASP A 127 3.37 3.64 10.36
N GLU A 128 2.14 3.29 10.01
CA GLU A 128 1.53 2.02 10.40
C GLU A 128 2.30 0.82 9.83
N PHE A 129 2.64 0.84 8.55
CA PHE A 129 3.49 -0.19 7.95
C PHE A 129 4.88 -0.25 8.59
N ARG A 130 5.49 0.88 8.90
CA ARG A 130 6.77 0.94 9.61
C ARG A 130 6.67 0.37 11.03
N SER A 131 5.59 0.68 11.75
CA SER A 131 5.37 0.19 13.11
C SER A 131 5.16 -1.33 13.14
N LEU A 132 4.43 -1.89 12.16
CA LEU A 132 4.30 -3.34 11.99
C LEU A 132 5.66 -4.00 11.76
N GLN A 133 6.52 -3.40 10.96
CA GLN A 133 7.89 -3.89 10.73
C GLN A 133 8.80 -3.75 11.97
N GLN A 134 8.67 -2.67 12.75
CA GLN A 134 9.43 -2.49 13.99
C GLN A 134 9.02 -3.50 15.07
N ASN A 135 7.75 -3.85 15.16
CA ASN A 135 7.27 -4.90 16.05
C ASN A 135 7.81 -6.28 15.63
N ARG A 136 7.94 -6.55 14.34
CA ARG A 136 8.67 -7.73 13.83
C ARG A 136 10.13 -7.73 14.29
N ARG A 137 10.83 -6.58 14.26
CA ARG A 137 12.22 -6.47 14.75
C ARG A 137 12.33 -6.77 16.25
N LYS A 138 11.36 -6.34 17.05
CA LYS A 138 11.32 -6.66 18.49
C LYS A 138 11.10 -8.15 18.71
N CYS A 139 10.18 -8.77 17.99
CA CYS A 139 10.00 -10.22 17.99
C CYS A 139 11.26 -10.95 17.49
N TRP A 140 11.90 -10.44 16.44
CA TRP A 140 13.15 -11.00 15.91
C TRP A 140 14.32 -10.85 16.91
N ALA A 141 14.50 -9.67 17.54
CA ALA A 141 15.53 -9.44 18.55
C ALA A 141 15.29 -10.31 19.82
N TRP A 142 14.02 -10.57 20.15
CA TRP A 142 13.64 -11.44 21.24
C TRP A 142 13.93 -12.91 20.88
N ASN A 143 13.58 -13.35 19.69
CA ASN A 143 13.88 -14.69 19.16
C ASN A 143 15.39 -14.90 18.95
N HIS A 144 16.14 -13.89 18.55
CA HIS A 144 17.60 -13.95 18.41
C HIS A 144 18.29 -14.14 19.77
N ARG A 145 17.76 -13.53 20.85
CA ARG A 145 18.22 -13.76 22.23
C ARG A 145 17.91 -15.18 22.69
N MET A 146 16.90 -15.82 22.12
CA MET A 146 16.53 -17.24 22.33
C MET A 146 17.16 -18.19 21.29
N ASN A 147 18.17 -17.74 20.53
CA ASN A 147 18.89 -18.51 19.51
C ASN A 147 18.05 -18.99 18.31
N ILE A 148 16.92 -18.34 18.03
CA ILE A 148 16.09 -18.59 16.85
C ILE A 148 16.38 -17.49 15.81
N ARG A 149 17.21 -17.80 14.81
CA ARG A 149 17.55 -16.85 13.74
C ARG A 149 16.38 -16.71 12.76
N CYS A 150 15.74 -15.53 12.72
CA CYS A 150 14.72 -15.20 11.71
C CYS A 150 15.32 -14.50 10.50
N ILE A 151 14.96 -14.98 9.33
CA ILE A 151 15.51 -14.68 7.99
C ILE A 151 14.96 -13.36 7.39
N GLY A 152 14.37 -12.47 8.19
CA GLY A 152 13.74 -11.22 7.70
C GLY A 152 14.68 -10.09 7.21
N TRP A 153 16.01 -10.28 7.15
CA TRP A 153 16.98 -9.21 6.89
C TRP A 153 17.03 -8.79 5.41
N HIS A 154 16.84 -9.71 4.49
CA HIS A 154 16.89 -9.44 3.05
C HIS A 154 15.67 -8.67 2.54
N MET A 155 14.48 -8.98 3.02
CA MET A 155 13.24 -8.29 2.64
C MET A 155 13.20 -6.84 3.13
N TYR A 156 13.76 -6.57 4.33
CA TYR A 156 13.92 -5.21 4.84
C TYR A 156 14.83 -4.35 3.96
N ARG A 157 15.93 -4.92 3.49
CA ARG A 157 16.88 -4.23 2.59
C ARG A 157 16.23 -3.91 1.24
N SER A 158 15.42 -4.82 0.70
CA SER A 158 14.70 -4.63 -0.56
C SER A 158 13.58 -3.59 -0.44
N MET A 159 12.77 -3.60 0.63
CA MET A 159 11.70 -2.61 0.84
C MET A 159 12.26 -1.22 1.18
N HIS A 160 13.34 -1.12 1.96
CA HIS A 160 13.99 0.17 2.24
C HIS A 160 14.64 0.76 0.97
N PHE A 161 15.20 -0.09 0.12
CA PHE A 161 15.75 0.31 -1.17
C PHE A 161 14.64 0.78 -2.12
N LEU A 162 13.49 0.11 -2.14
CA LEU A 162 12.34 0.45 -2.98
C LEU A 162 11.66 1.75 -2.55
N THR A 163 11.42 1.95 -1.26
CA THR A 163 10.89 3.22 -0.74
C THR A 163 11.88 4.38 -0.99
N TYR A 164 13.18 4.14 -0.82
CA TYR A 164 14.22 5.11 -1.10
C TYR A 164 14.34 5.43 -2.59
N CYS A 165 14.31 4.44 -3.46
CA CYS A 165 14.34 4.62 -4.93
C CYS A 165 13.08 5.30 -5.46
N CYS A 166 11.89 4.95 -4.97
CA CYS A 166 10.65 5.64 -5.31
C CYS A 166 10.67 7.11 -4.87
N MET A 167 11.08 7.40 -3.63
CA MET A 167 11.17 8.78 -3.14
C MET A 167 12.21 9.62 -3.89
N ARG A 168 13.37 9.04 -4.23
CA ARG A 168 14.42 9.74 -4.97
C ARG A 168 14.05 10.02 -6.43
N ARG A 169 13.24 9.14 -7.05
CA ARG A 169 12.75 9.33 -8.41
C ARG A 169 11.61 10.37 -8.48
N MET A 170 10.80 10.46 -7.42
CA MET A 170 9.76 11.49 -7.26
C MET A 170 10.36 12.88 -7.03
N SER A 171 11.47 12.99 -6.28
CA SER A 171 12.19 14.26 -6.04
C SER A 171 12.89 14.84 -7.28
N ARG A 172 13.17 14.02 -8.30
CA ARG A 172 13.84 14.49 -9.55
C ARG A 172 12.87 14.92 -10.67
N ARG A 173 11.56 14.83 -10.44
CA ARG A 173 10.52 15.24 -11.41
C ARG A 173 9.77 16.53 -11.00
N ARG A 174 10.32 17.30 -10.04
CA ARG A 174 9.90 18.68 -9.75
C ARG A 174 10.80 19.67 -10.47
#